data_48aa6842979c03d9967a6f4a188e98b4
#
_entry.id   48aa6842979c03d9967a6f4a188e98b4
#
_cell.length_a   1.000
_cell.length_b   1.000
_cell.length_c   1.000
_cell.angle_alpha   90.00
_cell.angle_beta   90.00
_cell.angle_gamma   90.00
#
_symmetry.space_group_name_H-M   'P 1'
#
loop_
_entity.id
_entity.type
_entity.pdbx_description
1 polymer ?
#
loop_
_entity_poly.entity_id
_entity_poly.type
_entity_poly.pdbx_seq_one_letter_code
_entity_poly.pdbx_strand_id
1 'polypeptide(L)'
;MNTIPPQGSESPRIEPERPGDAREISQLTTAAFAPMPFSDGDEARVIDALREAGALTLSLVALTAEGELVGHIAFSPVRIDDQPGDWYGLGPVSVAPRLQRQGVGSALIATGLDRLRDLSAAGCVLLGNPDYYRRFGFLSDPALTYQGRPNRYFQHLVLKGPPAQGDASFHPAFDGP
;
A
#
# COMPACT_ATOMS: atom_id res chain seq x y z
N MET A 1 14.60 22.44 38.69
CA MET A 1 13.56 22.19 37.64
C MET A 1 14.21 21.39 36.55
N ASN A 2 14.02 20.06 36.54
CA ASN A 2 14.52 19.20 35.49
C ASN A 2 13.55 19.27 34.31
N THR A 3 13.96 19.97 33.29
CA THR A 3 13.27 19.95 31.97
C THR A 3 13.65 18.63 31.30
N ILE A 4 12.71 17.70 31.27
CA ILE A 4 12.80 16.50 30.43
C ILE A 4 12.80 17.02 28.98
N PRO A 5 13.84 16.72 28.16
CA PRO A 5 13.78 17.07 26.76
C PRO A 5 12.60 16.35 26.09
N PRO A 6 11.95 16.98 25.10
CA PRO A 6 10.90 16.30 24.35
C PRO A 6 11.49 15.03 23.74
N GLN A 7 10.87 13.90 24.04
CA GLN A 7 11.19 12.62 23.40
C GLN A 7 10.98 12.82 21.90
N GLY A 8 12.08 12.95 21.15
CA GLY A 8 12.04 12.98 19.71
C GLY A 8 11.34 11.69 19.25
N SER A 9 10.22 11.83 18.55
CA SER A 9 9.57 10.69 17.94
C SER A 9 10.53 10.11 16.90
N GLU A 10 11.28 9.08 17.30
CA GLU A 10 12.06 8.32 16.32
C GLU A 10 11.10 7.81 15.24
N SER A 11 11.49 8.03 13.98
CA SER A 11 10.72 7.52 12.84
C SER A 11 10.61 6.01 12.95
N PRO A 12 9.41 5.42 12.70
CA PRO A 12 9.25 3.97 12.74
C PRO A 12 10.21 3.26 11.79
N ARG A 13 10.70 2.10 12.21
CA ARG A 13 11.46 1.22 11.31
C ARG A 13 10.51 0.51 10.35
N ILE A 14 10.86 0.48 9.07
CA ILE A 14 10.11 -0.26 8.06
C ILE A 14 10.86 -1.55 7.78
N GLU A 15 10.18 -2.67 7.99
CA GLU A 15 10.75 -4.01 7.85
C GLU A 15 9.75 -4.93 7.08
N PRO A 16 10.24 -6.00 6.44
CA PRO A 16 9.36 -7.04 5.93
C PRO A 16 8.50 -7.66 7.04
N GLU A 17 7.26 -8.02 6.70
CA GLU A 17 6.37 -8.79 7.56
C GLU A 17 7.06 -10.09 8.01
N ARG A 18 6.91 -10.45 9.27
CA ARG A 18 7.36 -11.72 9.85
C ARG A 18 6.20 -12.72 9.87
N PRO A 19 6.47 -14.03 9.90
CA PRO A 19 5.41 -15.05 9.94
C PRO A 19 4.40 -14.89 11.07
N GLY A 20 4.80 -14.29 12.21
CA GLY A 20 3.93 -14.06 13.37
C GLY A 20 3.08 -12.79 13.31
N ASP A 21 3.29 -11.91 12.34
CA ASP A 21 2.70 -10.57 12.32
C ASP A 21 1.27 -10.51 11.76
N ALA A 22 0.80 -11.58 11.08
CA ALA A 22 -0.47 -11.59 10.34
C ALA A 22 -1.67 -11.15 11.20
N ARG A 23 -1.75 -11.60 12.45
CA ARG A 23 -2.83 -11.24 13.36
C ARG A 23 -2.81 -9.75 13.74
N GLU A 24 -1.64 -9.21 14.05
CA GLU A 24 -1.49 -7.80 14.40
C GLU A 24 -1.76 -6.90 13.20
N ILE A 25 -1.33 -7.31 11.99
CA ILE A 25 -1.63 -6.63 10.74
C ILE A 25 -3.14 -6.57 10.52
N SER A 26 -3.85 -7.69 10.70
CA SER A 26 -5.30 -7.74 10.55
C SER A 26 -6.02 -6.81 11.53
N GLN A 27 -5.62 -6.81 12.80
CA GLN A 27 -6.18 -5.93 13.83
C GLN A 27 -5.90 -4.46 13.54
N LEU A 28 -4.67 -4.11 13.16
CA LEU A 28 -4.27 -2.77 12.77
C LEU A 28 -5.09 -2.27 11.57
N THR A 29 -5.21 -3.09 10.53
CA THR A 29 -5.93 -2.75 9.30
C THR A 29 -7.41 -2.50 9.61
N THR A 30 -8.05 -3.37 10.37
CA THR A 30 -9.43 -3.20 10.79
C THR A 30 -9.62 -1.88 11.56
N ALA A 31 -8.75 -1.58 12.52
CA ALA A 31 -8.84 -0.35 13.30
C ALA A 31 -8.58 0.91 12.45
N ALA A 32 -7.64 0.86 11.52
CA ALA A 32 -7.29 1.99 10.65
C ALA A 32 -8.42 2.36 9.69
N PHE A 33 -9.13 1.37 9.16
CA PHE A 33 -10.20 1.57 8.17
C PHE A 33 -11.60 1.74 8.78
N ALA A 34 -11.83 1.33 10.02
CA ALA A 34 -13.13 1.41 10.67
C ALA A 34 -13.82 2.79 10.59
N PRO A 35 -13.12 3.94 10.76
CA PRO A 35 -13.74 5.25 10.65
C PRO A 35 -13.84 5.79 9.22
N MET A 36 -13.31 5.06 8.20
CA MET A 36 -13.25 5.55 6.83
C MET A 36 -14.59 5.33 6.11
N PRO A 37 -15.28 6.40 5.63
CA PRO A 37 -16.62 6.28 5.06
C PRO A 37 -16.64 5.54 3.70
N PHE A 38 -15.50 5.40 3.04
CA PHE A 38 -15.37 4.69 1.76
C PHE A 38 -14.93 3.23 1.92
N SER A 39 -14.66 2.78 3.15
CA SER A 39 -14.24 1.41 3.43
C SER A 39 -15.45 0.50 3.58
N ASP A 40 -15.39 -0.66 2.94
CA ASP A 40 -16.36 -1.74 3.11
C ASP A 40 -15.98 -2.67 4.30
N GLY A 41 -14.85 -2.40 4.95
CA GLY A 41 -14.34 -3.21 6.06
C GLY A 41 -13.61 -4.48 5.63
N ASP A 42 -13.32 -4.61 4.35
CA ASP A 42 -12.74 -5.82 3.73
C ASP A 42 -11.21 -5.81 3.65
N GLU A 43 -10.57 -4.72 3.99
CA GLU A 43 -9.14 -4.52 3.75
C GLU A 43 -8.27 -5.58 4.45
N ALA A 44 -8.62 -5.95 5.68
CA ALA A 44 -7.91 -7.01 6.41
C ALA A 44 -8.08 -8.38 5.74
N ARG A 45 -9.31 -8.68 5.28
CA ARG A 45 -9.60 -9.90 4.52
C ARG A 45 -8.81 -9.97 3.21
N VAL A 46 -8.70 -8.84 2.51
CA VAL A 46 -7.92 -8.76 1.26
C VAL A 46 -6.46 -9.12 1.51
N ILE A 47 -5.85 -8.60 2.56
CA ILE A 47 -4.46 -8.91 2.91
C ILE A 47 -4.29 -10.40 3.22
N ASP A 48 -5.20 -10.98 3.99
CA ASP A 48 -5.17 -12.40 4.32
C ASP A 48 -5.34 -13.27 3.08
N ALA A 49 -6.28 -12.93 2.20
CA ALA A 49 -6.50 -13.63 0.94
C ALA A 49 -5.28 -13.53 -0.01
N LEU A 50 -4.61 -12.38 -0.09
CA LEU A 50 -3.36 -12.22 -0.84
C LEU A 50 -2.25 -13.10 -0.25
N ARG A 51 -2.16 -13.17 1.07
CA ARG A 51 -1.17 -14.02 1.76
C ARG A 51 -1.41 -15.49 1.48
N GLU A 52 -2.65 -15.96 1.58
CA GLU A 52 -3.04 -17.34 1.30
C GLU A 52 -2.79 -17.73 -0.16
N ALA A 53 -3.01 -16.80 -1.08
CA ALA A 53 -2.75 -17.00 -2.52
C ALA A 53 -1.26 -16.92 -2.89
N GLY A 54 -0.37 -16.59 -1.95
CA GLY A 54 1.04 -16.32 -2.26
C GLY A 54 1.27 -15.09 -3.14
N ALA A 55 0.33 -14.14 -3.11
CA ALA A 55 0.31 -12.95 -3.96
C ALA A 55 0.74 -11.66 -3.24
N LEU A 56 1.20 -11.73 -2.00
CA LEU A 56 1.87 -10.62 -1.33
C LEU A 56 3.30 -10.50 -1.88
N THR A 57 3.47 -9.70 -2.93
CA THR A 57 4.79 -9.43 -3.51
C THR A 57 5.68 -8.73 -2.50
N LEU A 58 5.14 -7.72 -1.84
CA LEU A 58 5.74 -7.06 -0.67
C LEU A 58 4.68 -6.90 0.41
N SER A 59 5.09 -7.16 1.63
CA SER A 59 4.31 -6.86 2.83
C SER A 59 5.28 -6.28 3.85
N LEU A 60 5.12 -4.98 4.14
CA LEU A 60 6.03 -4.23 5.01
C LEU A 60 5.27 -3.74 6.23
N VAL A 61 5.93 -3.81 7.37
CA VAL A 61 5.43 -3.29 8.65
C VAL A 61 6.25 -2.10 9.13
N ALA A 62 5.58 -1.18 9.79
CA ALA A 62 6.23 -0.08 10.52
C ALA A 62 6.22 -0.41 12.01
N LEU A 63 7.39 -0.39 12.63
CA LEU A 63 7.59 -0.73 14.05
C LEU A 63 8.13 0.49 14.80
N THR A 64 7.59 0.74 15.99
CA THR A 64 8.16 1.72 16.90
C THR A 64 9.52 1.25 17.44
N ALA A 65 10.24 2.13 18.15
CA ALA A 65 11.50 1.77 18.81
C ALA A 65 11.31 0.60 19.80
N GLU A 66 10.12 0.51 20.44
CA GLU A 66 9.75 -0.55 21.37
C GLU A 66 9.27 -1.84 20.67
N GLY A 67 9.18 -1.83 19.32
CA GLY A 67 8.77 -2.97 18.52
C GLY A 67 7.26 -3.12 18.35
N GLU A 68 6.46 -2.10 18.66
CA GLU A 68 5.02 -2.10 18.40
C GLU A 68 4.75 -1.93 16.91
N LEU A 69 3.87 -2.77 16.35
CA LEU A 69 3.45 -2.71 14.96
C LEU A 69 2.38 -1.62 14.79
N VAL A 70 2.74 -0.54 14.08
CA VAL A 70 1.92 0.68 13.96
C VAL A 70 1.55 1.03 12.53
N GLY A 71 2.04 0.31 11.56
CA GLY A 71 1.73 0.52 10.15
C GLY A 71 1.96 -0.73 9.32
N HIS A 72 1.29 -0.79 8.18
CA HIS A 72 1.41 -1.88 7.21
C HIS A 72 1.12 -1.39 5.80
N ILE A 73 1.82 -1.95 4.82
CA ILE A 73 1.54 -1.76 3.39
C ILE A 73 1.70 -3.09 2.66
N ALA A 74 0.77 -3.37 1.76
CA ALA A 74 0.81 -4.51 0.86
C ALA A 74 1.01 -4.08 -0.59
N PHE A 75 1.72 -4.89 -1.36
CA PHE A 75 1.82 -4.81 -2.81
C PHE A 75 1.53 -6.18 -3.40
N SER A 76 0.76 -6.21 -4.48
CA SER A 76 0.33 -7.44 -5.14
C SER A 76 0.34 -7.29 -6.65
N PRO A 77 0.46 -8.41 -7.42
CA PRO A 77 0.49 -8.33 -8.87
C PRO A 77 -0.80 -7.75 -9.45
N VAL A 78 -0.68 -6.94 -10.50
CA VAL A 78 -1.80 -6.53 -11.34
C VAL A 78 -1.61 -7.06 -12.75
N ARG A 79 -2.71 -7.19 -13.47
CA ARG A 79 -2.71 -7.55 -14.89
C ARG A 79 -3.14 -6.34 -15.70
N ILE A 80 -2.59 -6.22 -16.91
CA ILE A 80 -2.99 -5.22 -17.89
C ILE A 80 -3.47 -5.98 -19.13
N ASP A 81 -4.72 -5.73 -19.54
CA ASP A 81 -5.39 -6.49 -20.61
C ASP A 81 -5.32 -8.01 -20.36
N ASP A 82 -5.57 -8.42 -19.11
CA ASP A 82 -5.46 -9.80 -18.62
C ASP A 82 -4.08 -10.46 -18.78
N GLN A 83 -3.06 -9.69 -19.12
CA GLN A 83 -1.69 -10.20 -19.21
C GLN A 83 -0.90 -9.94 -17.93
N PRO A 84 -0.20 -10.97 -17.42
CA PRO A 84 0.73 -10.79 -16.31
C PRO A 84 1.95 -9.96 -16.76
N GLY A 85 2.56 -9.25 -15.83
CA GLY A 85 3.76 -8.46 -16.07
C GLY A 85 4.36 -7.94 -14.77
N ASP A 86 5.25 -6.97 -14.88
CA ASP A 86 5.97 -6.41 -13.73
C ASP A 86 5.29 -5.15 -13.18
N TRP A 87 3.96 -5.13 -13.19
CA TRP A 87 3.13 -4.08 -12.60
C TRP A 87 2.49 -4.58 -11.31
N TYR A 88 2.45 -3.72 -10.30
CA TYR A 88 1.97 -4.07 -8.97
C TYR A 88 0.94 -3.06 -8.48
N GLY A 89 -0.02 -3.53 -7.71
CA GLY A 89 -0.97 -2.69 -7.00
C GLY A 89 -0.44 -2.34 -5.60
N LEU A 90 -0.54 -1.07 -5.25
CA LEU A 90 -0.23 -0.56 -3.92
C LEU A 90 -1.50 -0.52 -3.08
N GLY A 91 -1.48 -1.19 -1.96
CA GLY A 91 -2.55 -1.20 -0.97
C GLY A 91 -2.99 -2.60 -0.56
N PRO A 92 -3.73 -2.69 0.54
CA PRO A 92 -4.05 -1.63 1.49
C PRO A 92 -2.85 -1.01 2.21
N VAL A 93 -3.00 0.26 2.64
CA VAL A 93 -2.05 0.95 3.51
C VAL A 93 -2.76 1.27 4.82
N SER A 94 -2.21 0.84 5.94
CA SER A 94 -2.80 1.03 7.26
C SER A 94 -1.80 1.72 8.20
N VAL A 95 -2.29 2.67 8.98
CA VAL A 95 -1.53 3.31 10.06
C VAL A 95 -2.41 3.37 11.30
N ALA A 96 -1.85 3.03 12.45
CA ALA A 96 -2.56 3.12 13.73
C ALA A 96 -3.21 4.51 13.87
N PRO A 97 -4.52 4.59 14.23
CA PRO A 97 -5.26 5.85 14.23
C PRO A 97 -4.56 6.98 14.98
N ARG A 98 -3.92 6.68 16.10
CA ARG A 98 -3.17 7.66 16.92
C ARG A 98 -1.92 8.22 16.24
N LEU A 99 -1.41 7.56 15.20
CA LEU A 99 -0.18 7.92 14.49
C LEU A 99 -0.44 8.37 13.04
N GLN A 100 -1.69 8.49 12.61
CA GLN A 100 -2.03 9.01 11.30
C GLN A 100 -1.61 10.48 11.16
N ARG A 101 -1.32 10.91 9.92
CA ARG A 101 -0.84 12.26 9.57
C ARG A 101 0.50 12.64 10.21
N GLN A 102 1.32 11.66 10.58
CA GLN A 102 2.64 11.88 11.19
C GLN A 102 3.77 11.27 10.31
N GLY A 103 3.47 10.94 9.06
CA GLY A 103 4.46 10.50 8.08
C GLY A 103 4.70 8.98 8.03
N VAL A 104 4.03 8.17 8.85
CA VAL A 104 4.20 6.70 8.83
C VAL A 104 3.76 6.11 7.50
N GLY A 105 2.59 6.50 6.99
CA GLY A 105 2.09 6.04 5.69
C GLY A 105 3.02 6.44 4.54
N SER A 106 3.51 7.68 4.54
CA SER A 106 4.46 8.17 3.54
C SER A 106 5.77 7.38 3.56
N ALA A 107 6.28 7.04 4.74
CA ALA A 107 7.49 6.22 4.88
C ALA A 107 7.28 4.79 4.35
N LEU A 108 6.14 4.18 4.63
CA LEU A 108 5.76 2.87 4.11
C LEU A 108 5.68 2.88 2.58
N ILE A 109 5.03 3.89 1.99
CA ILE A 109 4.90 4.04 0.54
C ILE A 109 6.28 4.23 -0.11
N ALA A 110 7.09 5.15 0.40
CA ALA A 110 8.41 5.43 -0.15
C ALA A 110 9.32 4.19 -0.09
N THR A 111 9.35 3.50 1.04
CA THR A 111 10.13 2.26 1.20
C THR A 111 9.62 1.17 0.28
N GLY A 112 8.30 1.00 0.17
CA GLY A 112 7.70 0.01 -0.73
C GLY A 112 8.04 0.27 -2.21
N LEU A 113 7.98 1.52 -2.65
CA LEU A 113 8.36 1.89 -4.03
C LEU A 113 9.85 1.63 -4.29
N ASP A 114 10.73 1.88 -3.33
CA ASP A 114 12.15 1.55 -3.46
C ASP A 114 12.37 0.04 -3.55
N ARG A 115 11.63 -0.75 -2.78
CA ARG A 115 11.67 -2.22 -2.87
C ARG A 115 11.18 -2.73 -4.22
N LEU A 116 10.12 -2.12 -4.79
CA LEU A 116 9.66 -2.45 -6.14
C LEU A 116 10.74 -2.15 -7.19
N ARG A 117 11.48 -1.04 -7.05
CA ARG A 117 12.61 -0.74 -7.93
C ARG A 117 13.72 -1.80 -7.83
N ASP A 118 14.02 -2.26 -6.63
CA ASP A 118 14.99 -3.34 -6.40
C ASP A 118 14.55 -4.66 -7.07
N LEU A 119 13.24 -4.89 -7.18
CA LEU A 119 12.66 -6.04 -7.91
C LEU A 119 12.59 -5.83 -9.42
N SER A 120 13.08 -4.70 -9.94
CA SER A 120 12.97 -4.30 -11.34
C SER A 120 11.52 -4.20 -11.84
N ALA A 121 10.59 -3.80 -10.98
CA ALA A 121 9.20 -3.57 -11.35
C ALA A 121 9.09 -2.50 -12.43
N ALA A 122 8.18 -2.70 -13.40
CA ALA A 122 7.89 -1.73 -14.43
C ALA A 122 7.10 -0.54 -13.89
N GLY A 123 6.20 -0.77 -12.94
CA GLY A 123 5.43 0.28 -12.34
C GLY A 123 4.46 -0.19 -11.25
N CYS A 124 3.73 0.78 -10.75
CA CYS A 124 2.80 0.62 -9.66
C CYS A 124 1.49 1.35 -9.96
N VAL A 125 0.37 0.77 -9.58
CA VAL A 125 -0.97 1.37 -9.71
C VAL A 125 -1.68 1.37 -8.36
N LEU A 126 -2.62 2.29 -8.19
CA LEU A 126 -3.45 2.38 -7.00
C LEU A 126 -4.79 3.07 -7.28
N LEU A 127 -5.74 2.87 -6.37
CA LEU A 127 -6.93 3.68 -6.22
C LEU A 127 -6.77 4.54 -4.97
N GLY A 128 -6.85 5.86 -5.11
CA GLY A 128 -6.68 6.75 -3.96
C GLY A 128 -6.82 8.23 -4.30
N ASN A 129 -6.58 9.07 -3.31
CA ASN A 129 -6.70 10.51 -3.46
C ASN A 129 -5.52 11.08 -4.28
N PRO A 130 -5.78 11.66 -5.46
CA PRO A 130 -4.72 12.24 -6.29
C PRO A 130 -3.91 13.34 -5.60
N ASP A 131 -4.54 14.13 -4.73
CA ASP A 131 -3.86 15.21 -4.00
C ASP A 131 -2.82 14.69 -3.02
N TYR A 132 -3.02 13.48 -2.52
CA TYR A 132 -2.05 12.82 -1.66
C TYR A 132 -0.96 12.11 -2.46
N TYR A 133 -1.33 11.27 -3.44
CA TYR A 133 -0.39 10.37 -4.12
C TYR A 133 0.49 11.06 -5.16
N ARG A 134 0.11 12.26 -5.66
CA ARG A 134 0.97 13.05 -6.55
C ARG A 134 2.36 13.35 -5.98
N ARG A 135 2.49 13.42 -4.64
CA ARG A 135 3.78 13.64 -3.97
C ARG A 135 4.79 12.53 -4.22
N PHE A 136 4.32 11.33 -4.57
CA PHE A 136 5.16 10.18 -4.92
C PHE A 136 5.35 10.04 -6.43
N GLY A 137 4.75 10.91 -7.24
CA GLY A 137 4.84 10.88 -8.69
C GLY A 137 3.69 10.14 -9.39
N PHE A 138 2.68 9.68 -8.65
CA PHE A 138 1.49 9.06 -9.24
C PHE A 138 0.66 10.07 -10.01
N LEU A 139 0.14 9.63 -11.15
CA LEU A 139 -0.76 10.42 -12.00
C LEU A 139 -1.82 9.51 -12.63
N SER A 140 -2.94 10.11 -13.01
CA SER A 140 -3.99 9.44 -13.79
C SER A 140 -3.77 9.73 -15.28
N ASP A 141 -3.86 8.70 -16.11
CA ASP A 141 -3.71 8.78 -17.57
C ASP A 141 -4.86 8.01 -18.22
N PRO A 142 -5.62 8.61 -19.15
CA PRO A 142 -6.71 7.91 -19.82
C PRO A 142 -6.25 6.73 -20.69
N ALA A 143 -4.96 6.61 -20.98
CA ALA A 143 -4.40 5.45 -21.70
C ALA A 143 -4.36 4.17 -20.84
N LEU A 144 -4.39 4.31 -19.50
CA LEU A 144 -4.47 3.20 -18.56
C LEU A 144 -5.78 3.30 -17.78
N THR A 145 -6.69 2.39 -18.06
CA THR A 145 -8.04 2.38 -17.47
C THR A 145 -8.17 1.36 -16.35
N TYR A 146 -9.24 1.49 -15.59
CA TYR A 146 -9.67 0.53 -14.59
C TYR A 146 -11.16 0.25 -14.76
N GLN A 147 -11.53 -1.03 -14.83
CA GLN A 147 -12.91 -1.46 -15.14
C GLN A 147 -13.43 -0.88 -16.46
N GLY A 148 -12.55 -0.84 -17.47
CA GLY A 148 -12.88 -0.44 -18.84
C GLY A 148 -13.14 1.05 -19.04
N ARG A 149 -12.80 1.92 -18.07
CA ARG A 149 -13.05 3.36 -18.16
C ARG A 149 -11.99 4.18 -17.44
N PRO A 150 -11.76 5.44 -17.87
CA PRO A 150 -10.92 6.37 -17.14
C PRO A 150 -11.49 6.65 -15.76
N ASN A 151 -10.61 6.74 -14.76
CA ASN A 151 -10.95 7.05 -13.38
C ASN A 151 -9.85 7.91 -12.76
N ARG A 152 -10.20 9.12 -12.30
CA ARG A 152 -9.22 10.06 -11.72
C ARG A 152 -8.55 9.52 -10.45
N TYR A 153 -9.20 8.60 -9.74
CA TYR A 153 -8.66 7.98 -8.53
C TYR A 153 -7.75 6.79 -8.85
N PHE A 154 -7.85 6.26 -10.07
CA PHE A 154 -6.93 5.24 -10.55
C PHE A 154 -5.69 5.92 -11.10
N GLN A 155 -4.55 5.64 -10.47
CA GLN A 155 -3.29 6.32 -10.73
C GLN A 155 -2.18 5.31 -10.94
N HIS A 156 -1.16 5.71 -11.66
CA HIS A 156 0.02 4.89 -11.90
C HIS A 156 1.31 5.68 -11.72
N LEU A 157 2.39 4.95 -11.44
CA LEU A 157 3.76 5.43 -11.41
C LEU A 157 4.62 4.49 -12.25
N VAL A 158 5.30 5.02 -13.25
CA VAL A 158 6.28 4.27 -14.03
C VAL A 158 7.59 4.22 -13.25
N LEU A 159 8.10 3.01 -13.01
CA LEU A 159 9.39 2.80 -12.33
C LEU A 159 10.50 2.45 -13.31
N LYS A 160 10.16 1.72 -14.39
CA LYS A 160 11.12 1.29 -15.40
C LYS A 160 10.42 1.06 -16.74
N GLY A 161 11.02 1.52 -17.81
CA GLY A 161 10.50 1.30 -19.17
C GLY A 161 9.36 2.25 -19.55
N PRO A 162 8.55 1.89 -20.57
CA PRO A 162 7.47 2.73 -21.06
C PRO A 162 6.27 2.73 -20.11
N PRO A 163 5.40 3.76 -20.20
CA PRO A 163 4.10 3.75 -19.54
C PRO A 163 3.24 2.58 -20.01
N ALA A 164 2.45 2.01 -19.11
CA ALA A 164 1.47 1.00 -19.45
C ALA A 164 0.25 1.62 -20.16
N GLN A 165 -0.35 0.85 -21.06
CA GLN A 165 -1.62 1.18 -21.74
C GLN A 165 -2.52 -0.04 -21.71
N GLY A 166 -3.83 0.18 -21.60
CA GLY A 166 -4.81 -0.88 -21.54
C GLY A 166 -5.69 -0.80 -20.31
N ASP A 167 -6.34 -1.90 -19.95
CA ASP A 167 -7.21 -1.99 -18.77
C ASP A 167 -6.53 -2.80 -17.67
N ALA A 168 -6.34 -2.17 -16.53
CA ALA A 168 -5.70 -2.80 -15.37
C ALA A 168 -6.74 -3.51 -14.50
N SER A 169 -6.34 -4.65 -13.95
CA SER A 169 -7.10 -5.39 -12.95
C SER A 169 -6.22 -5.76 -11.76
N PHE A 170 -6.75 -5.55 -10.56
CA PHE A 170 -6.12 -6.01 -9.32
C PHE A 170 -6.28 -7.52 -9.17
N HIS A 171 -5.56 -8.09 -8.21
CA HIS A 171 -5.70 -9.49 -7.87
C HIS A 171 -7.14 -9.83 -7.43
N PRO A 172 -7.69 -11.02 -7.76
CA PRO A 172 -9.06 -11.41 -7.39
C PRO A 172 -9.38 -11.31 -5.90
N ALA A 173 -8.40 -11.29 -5.01
CA ALA A 173 -8.60 -11.05 -3.59
C ALA A 173 -9.34 -9.72 -3.29
N PHE A 174 -9.27 -8.76 -4.19
CA PHE A 174 -9.98 -7.47 -4.08
C PHE A 174 -11.44 -7.50 -4.50
N ASP A 175 -11.90 -8.57 -5.16
CA ASP A 175 -13.25 -8.63 -5.74
C ASP A 175 -14.34 -8.95 -4.71
N GLY A 176 -14.00 -9.17 -3.46
CA GLY A 176 -14.92 -9.58 -2.41
C GLY A 176 -15.19 -11.09 -2.38
N PRO A 177 -15.94 -11.56 -1.40
CA PRO A 177 -16.34 -12.97 -1.32
C PRO A 177 -17.38 -13.33 -2.38
#